data_71d60b8d31b32a0dbe9fe06e24a327f5
#
_entry.id   71d60b8d31b32a0dbe9fe06e24a327f5
#
_cell.length_a   1.000
_cell.length_b   1.000
_cell.length_c   1.000
_cell.angle_alpha   90.00
_cell.angle_beta   90.00
_cell.angle_gamma   90.00
#
_symmetry.space_group_name_H-M   'P 1'
#
loop_
_entity.id
_entity.type
_entity.pdbx_description
1 polymer ?
#
loop_
_entity_poly.entity_id
_entity_poly.type
_entity_poly.pdbx_seq_one_letter_code
_entity_poly.pdbx_strand_id
1 'polypeptide(L)'
;MKWNKLTVRELTKEEQEEYGYETLWSGPIPELDEEVLVTFPLSSGKFVDTYVDTWLEFEIGVGFENTENDVIYWMEIPQYNGELDDQED
;
A
#
# COMPACT_ATOMS: atom_id res chain seq x y z
N MET A 1 8.63 11.35 -8.24
CA MET A 1 7.90 10.24 -7.70
C MET A 1 8.05 10.17 -6.23
N LYS A 2 7.03 9.81 -5.54
CA LYS A 2 7.05 9.89 -4.11
C LYS A 2 6.38 8.69 -3.49
N TRP A 3 7.08 8.04 -2.57
CA TRP A 3 6.52 6.92 -1.83
C TRP A 3 5.56 7.43 -0.76
N ASN A 4 4.46 6.73 -0.60
CA ASN A 4 3.47 7.01 0.44
C ASN A 4 3.61 5.97 1.52
N LYS A 5 3.66 6.42 2.78
CA LYS A 5 3.78 5.51 3.91
C LYS A 5 2.39 5.19 4.44
N LEU A 6 2.10 3.90 4.56
CA LEU A 6 0.83 3.42 5.05
C LEU A 6 1.09 2.54 6.26
N THR A 7 0.40 2.80 7.36
CA THR A 7 0.58 2.01 8.57
C THR A 7 -0.78 1.51 9.05
N VAL A 8 -0.75 0.47 9.88
CA VAL A 8 -1.96 -0.08 10.47
C VAL A 8 -2.07 0.43 11.90
N ARG A 9 -3.25 0.91 12.25
CA ARG A 9 -3.54 1.40 13.60
C ARG A 9 -4.59 0.50 14.22
N GLU A 10 -4.37 0.08 15.45
CA GLU A 10 -5.37 -0.70 16.16
C GLU A 10 -6.50 0.22 16.60
N LEU A 11 -7.71 -0.26 16.51
CA LEU A 11 -8.88 0.50 16.93
C LEU A 11 -9.19 0.20 18.40
N THR A 12 -9.74 1.19 19.11
CA THR A 12 -10.22 0.96 20.45
C THR A 12 -11.47 0.09 20.40
N LYS A 13 -11.91 -0.41 21.56
CA LYS A 13 -13.10 -1.22 21.59
C LYS A 13 -14.31 -0.48 21.04
N GLU A 14 -14.44 0.79 21.36
CA GLU A 14 -15.55 1.57 20.85
C GLU A 14 -15.50 1.70 19.34
N GLU A 15 -14.31 1.93 18.79
CA GLU A 15 -14.15 2.05 17.36
C GLU A 15 -14.42 0.72 16.66
N GLN A 16 -14.00 -0.38 17.27
CA GLN A 16 -14.26 -1.71 16.70
C GLN A 16 -15.74 -1.98 16.61
N GLU A 17 -16.50 -1.58 17.61
CA GLU A 17 -17.94 -1.76 17.59
C GLU A 17 -18.61 -0.87 16.55
N GLU A 18 -18.07 0.32 16.35
CA GLU A 18 -18.64 1.23 15.36
C GLU A 18 -18.33 0.83 13.94
N TYR A 19 -17.10 0.43 13.67
CA TYR A 19 -16.65 0.17 12.29
C TYR A 19 -16.72 -1.30 11.90
N GLY A 20 -16.75 -2.20 12.86
CA GLY A 20 -16.89 -3.62 12.56
C GLY A 20 -15.61 -4.35 12.23
N TYR A 21 -14.45 -3.72 12.39
CA TYR A 21 -13.17 -4.41 12.20
C TYR A 21 -12.17 -3.93 13.25
N GLU A 22 -11.03 -4.61 13.33
CA GLU A 22 -10.12 -4.44 14.45
C GLU A 22 -9.03 -3.41 14.20
N THR A 23 -8.70 -3.13 12.96
CA THR A 23 -7.62 -2.22 12.60
C THR A 23 -8.06 -1.27 11.51
N LEU A 24 -7.32 -0.18 11.37
CA LEU A 24 -7.60 0.82 10.37
C LEU A 24 -6.29 1.28 9.74
N TRP A 25 -6.31 1.53 8.45
CA TRP A 25 -5.15 2.06 7.77
C TRP A 25 -4.96 3.53 8.09
N SER A 26 -3.71 3.92 8.28
CA SER A 26 -3.35 5.30 8.55
C SER A 26 -2.39 5.78 7.48
N GLY A 27 -2.76 6.83 6.76
CA GLY A 27 -1.97 7.39 5.67
C GLY A 27 -2.75 7.38 4.37
N PRO A 28 -2.14 7.86 3.29
CA PRO A 28 -2.81 7.84 1.99
C PRO A 28 -2.98 6.42 1.48
N ILE A 29 -4.11 6.13 0.87
CA ILE A 29 -4.40 4.81 0.33
C ILE A 29 -4.63 4.91 -1.18
N PRO A 30 -4.36 3.82 -1.92
CA PRO A 30 -4.69 3.78 -3.35
C PRO A 30 -6.20 3.75 -3.56
N GLU A 31 -6.62 3.92 -4.80
CA GLU A 31 -8.02 3.74 -5.15
C GLU A 31 -8.33 2.25 -5.28
N LEU A 32 -9.60 1.91 -5.11
CA LEU A 32 -9.99 0.50 -5.24
C LEU A 32 -9.66 0.00 -6.64
N ASP A 33 -9.13 -1.21 -6.67
CA ASP A 33 -8.72 -1.89 -7.90
C ASP A 33 -7.52 -1.25 -8.58
N GLU A 34 -6.85 -0.32 -7.92
CA GLU A 34 -5.65 0.30 -8.49
C GLU A 34 -4.43 -0.56 -8.24
N GLU A 35 -3.62 -0.77 -9.28
CA GLU A 35 -2.34 -1.45 -9.15
C GLU A 35 -1.26 -0.43 -8.87
N VAL A 36 -0.43 -0.70 -7.88
CA VAL A 36 0.62 0.22 -7.46
C VAL A 36 1.88 -0.56 -7.12
N LEU A 37 2.99 0.16 -7.06
CA LEU A 37 4.26 -0.42 -6.60
C LEU A 37 4.26 -0.46 -5.09
N VAL A 38 4.76 -1.55 -4.51
CA VAL A 38 4.70 -1.77 -3.07
C VAL A 38 6.04 -2.30 -2.57
N THR A 39 6.44 -1.87 -1.40
CA THR A 39 7.55 -2.47 -0.67
C THR A 39 7.28 -2.31 0.82
N PHE A 40 7.96 -3.09 1.63
CA PHE A 40 7.83 -2.95 3.08
C PHE A 40 9.10 -3.42 3.75
N PRO A 41 9.38 -2.94 4.98
CA PRO A 41 10.61 -3.30 5.67
C PRO A 41 10.50 -4.67 6.31
N LEU A 42 11.62 -5.37 6.31
CA LEU A 42 11.76 -6.64 7.02
C LEU A 42 12.27 -6.36 8.43
N SER A 43 12.18 -7.38 9.30
CA SER A 43 12.66 -7.23 10.66
C SER A 43 14.15 -6.93 10.74
N SER A 44 14.90 -7.29 9.71
CA SER A 44 16.33 -7.00 9.64
C SER A 44 16.63 -5.54 9.32
N GLY A 45 15.63 -4.74 8.97
CA GLY A 45 15.82 -3.36 8.55
C GLY A 45 15.96 -3.19 7.05
N LYS A 46 16.05 -4.27 6.31
CA LYS A 46 16.10 -4.20 4.84
C LYS A 46 14.69 -4.22 4.29
N PHE A 47 14.54 -3.72 3.07
CA PHE A 47 13.23 -3.73 2.41
C PHE A 47 13.17 -4.88 1.40
N VAL A 48 11.97 -5.43 1.22
CA VAL A 48 11.75 -6.41 0.17
C VAL A 48 11.87 -5.74 -1.20
N ASP A 49 12.07 -6.54 -2.23
CA ASP A 49 12.10 -6.00 -3.60
C ASP A 49 10.74 -5.41 -3.93
N THR A 50 10.77 -4.27 -4.60
CA THR A 50 9.53 -3.61 -5.01
C THR A 50 8.77 -4.50 -5.98
N TYR A 51 7.47 -4.59 -5.79
CA TYR A 51 6.61 -5.41 -6.66
C TYR A 51 5.27 -4.71 -6.83
N VAL A 52 4.46 -5.23 -7.74
CA VAL A 52 3.13 -4.67 -8.02
C VAL A 52 2.10 -5.40 -7.20
N ASP A 53 1.20 -4.66 -6.57
CA ASP A 53 0.08 -5.25 -5.85
C ASP A 53 -1.16 -4.42 -6.14
N THR A 54 -2.33 -4.95 -5.82
CA THR A 54 -3.61 -4.31 -6.12
C THR A 54 -4.34 -4.00 -4.82
N TRP A 55 -4.93 -2.81 -4.75
CA TRP A 55 -5.71 -2.40 -3.58
C TRP A 55 -7.14 -2.85 -3.77
N LEU A 56 -7.62 -3.71 -2.88
CA LEU A 56 -8.93 -4.33 -3.03
C LEU A 56 -9.80 -4.13 -1.82
N GLU A 57 -11.10 -4.30 -2.01
CA GLU A 57 -12.04 -4.30 -0.91
C GLU A 57 -12.38 -5.74 -0.54
N PHE A 58 -12.30 -6.04 0.75
CA PHE A 58 -12.63 -7.36 1.30
C PHE A 58 -13.84 -7.20 2.23
N GLU A 59 -14.38 -8.30 2.69
CA GLU A 59 -15.53 -8.25 3.59
C GLU A 59 -15.25 -7.49 4.86
N ILE A 60 -14.01 -7.52 5.33
CA ILE A 60 -13.65 -6.90 6.60
C ILE A 60 -12.93 -5.56 6.43
N GLY A 61 -12.90 -5.01 5.23
CA GLY A 61 -12.25 -3.71 4.99
C GLY A 61 -11.49 -3.71 3.69
N VAL A 62 -10.50 -2.81 3.57
CA VAL A 62 -9.70 -2.68 2.35
C VAL A 62 -8.26 -3.04 2.64
N GLY A 63 -7.52 -3.42 1.63
CA GLY A 63 -6.11 -3.76 1.77
C GLY A 63 -5.52 -4.21 0.46
N PHE A 64 -4.24 -4.59 0.50
CA PHE A 64 -3.57 -5.13 -0.67
C PHE A 64 -3.89 -6.60 -0.84
N GLU A 65 -3.94 -7.03 -2.08
CA GLU A 65 -4.29 -8.41 -2.40
C GLU A 65 -3.27 -9.40 -1.86
N ASN A 66 -1.99 -9.07 -1.97
CA ASN A 66 -0.91 -9.99 -1.63
C ASN A 66 0.03 -9.49 -0.55
N THR A 67 -0.22 -8.34 0.03
CA THR A 67 0.70 -7.74 1.01
C THR A 67 0.05 -7.63 2.37
N GLU A 68 0.68 -8.24 3.38
CA GLU A 68 0.24 -8.11 4.76
C GLU A 68 1.42 -7.66 5.59
N ASN A 69 1.39 -6.44 6.06
CA ASN A 69 2.44 -5.91 6.93
C ASN A 69 1.91 -4.68 7.63
N ASP A 70 2.46 -4.37 8.80
CA ASP A 70 1.99 -3.22 9.56
C ASP A 70 2.47 -1.90 9.00
N VAL A 71 3.55 -1.93 8.22
CA VAL A 71 4.08 -0.73 7.57
C VAL A 71 4.32 -1.08 6.12
N ILE A 72 3.72 -0.31 5.22
CA ILE A 72 3.83 -0.55 3.78
C ILE A 72 4.14 0.79 3.12
N TYR A 73 5.02 0.77 2.12
CA TYR A 73 5.27 1.94 1.29
C TYR A 73 4.77 1.63 -0.11
N TRP A 74 4.03 2.56 -0.69
CA TRP A 74 3.47 2.35 -2.02
C TRP A 74 3.58 3.63 -2.84
N MET A 75 3.57 3.48 -4.17
CA MET A 75 3.53 4.62 -5.06
C MET A 75 2.84 4.21 -6.35
N GLU A 76 2.33 5.19 -7.06
CA GLU A 76 1.70 4.93 -8.35
C GLU A 76 2.73 4.41 -9.33
N ILE A 77 2.29 3.50 -10.19
CA ILE A 77 3.16 2.98 -11.24
C ILE A 77 3.37 4.10 -12.26
N PRO A 78 4.63 4.45 -12.56
CA PRO A 78 4.89 5.50 -13.53
C PRO A 78 4.31 5.15 -14.89
N GLN A 79 3.64 6.10 -15.51
CA GLN A 79 3.05 5.91 -16.82
C GLN A 79 4.01 6.38 -17.89
N TYR A 80 4.09 5.60 -18.96
CA TYR A 80 4.90 6.02 -20.11
C TYR A 80 4.21 7.19 -20.78
N ASN A 81 4.94 8.28 -20.95
CA ASN A 81 4.36 9.51 -21.48
C ASN A 81 4.61 9.71 -22.97
N GLY A 82 5.18 8.72 -23.63
CA GLY A 82 5.43 8.81 -25.05
C GLY A 82 6.79 9.35 -25.40
N GLU A 83 7.61 9.67 -24.43
CA GLU A 83 8.96 10.17 -24.67
C GLU A 83 9.98 9.07 -24.49
N LEU A 84 10.99 9.07 -25.31
CA LEU A 84 12.07 8.11 -25.18
C LEU A 84 13.13 8.64 -24.24
N ASP A 85 13.75 7.70 -23.53
CA ASP A 85 14.80 8.06 -22.62
C ASP A 85 16.06 8.40 -23.42
N ASP A 86 16.67 9.52 -23.12
CA ASP A 86 17.83 9.96 -23.85
C ASP A 86 19.01 9.09 -23.69
N GLN A 87 19.12 8.41 -22.64
CA GLN A 87 20.22 7.61 -22.43
C GLN A 87 20.19 6.37 -23.09
N GLU A 88 19.28 6.03 -23.68
CA GLU A 88 19.20 4.84 -24.18
C GLU A 88 19.89 4.59 -25.22
N ASP A 89 20.26 4.93 -25.56
CA ASP A 89 20.81 4.77 -26.56
C ASP A 89 21.27 4.07 -26.78
#